data_94f2ea848379f4e98701d27c5546ee57
#
_entry.id   94f2ea848379f4e98701d27c5546ee57
#
_cell.length_a   1.000
_cell.length_b   1.000
_cell.length_c   1.000
_cell.angle_alpha   90.00
_cell.angle_beta   90.00
_cell.angle_gamma   90.00
#
_symmetry.space_group_name_H-M   'P 1'
#
loop_
_entity.id
_entity.type
_entity.pdbx_description
1 polymer ?
#
loop_
_entity_poly.entity_id
_entity_poly.type
_entity_poly.pdbx_seq_one_letter_code
_entity_poly.pdbx_strand_id
1 'polypeptide(L)'
;MSLLGIAVESQQFGGVVIRLSGETDLSTVGQLRDALDSQISGGVRQLTIDLSGLRFADSGSIRALTDAHLALKAQGGSLELVDPQPNVSRILVLLGIDQVLTVRPQPDSGTAGARLQEG
;
A
#
# COMPACT_ATOMS: atom_id res chain seq x y z
N MET A 1 -20.56 6.77 5.92
CA MET A 1 -19.90 5.48 6.00
C MET A 1 -19.01 5.29 4.82
N SER A 2 -17.78 4.90 5.06
CA SER A 2 -16.84 4.69 3.97
C SER A 2 -16.89 3.27 3.48
N LEU A 3 -16.60 3.08 2.20
CA LEU A 3 -16.47 1.76 1.61
C LEU A 3 -15.01 1.56 1.22
N LEU A 4 -14.45 0.46 1.64
CA LEU A 4 -13.10 0.09 1.29
C LEU A 4 -13.13 -1.21 0.50
N GLY A 5 -12.60 -1.18 -0.70
CA GLY A 5 -12.43 -2.38 -1.50
C GLY A 5 -11.03 -2.92 -1.31
N ILE A 6 -10.92 -4.22 -1.14
CA ILE A 6 -9.63 -4.90 -0.97
C ILE A 6 -9.61 -6.07 -1.92
N ALA A 7 -8.65 -6.08 -2.85
CA ALA A 7 -8.47 -7.19 -3.78
C ALA A 7 -7.05 -7.73 -3.61
N VAL A 8 -6.92 -9.04 -3.47
CA VAL A 8 -5.63 -9.69 -3.23
C VAL A 8 -5.27 -10.53 -4.44
N GLU A 9 -4.04 -10.36 -4.93
CA GLU A 9 -3.61 -11.07 -6.12
C GLU A 9 -2.22 -11.62 -5.91
N SER A 10 -2.04 -12.93 -6.05
CA SER A 10 -0.73 -13.53 -5.93
C SER A 10 0.10 -13.25 -7.17
N GLN A 11 1.37 -12.99 -6.96
CA GLN A 11 2.29 -12.72 -8.05
C GLN A 11 3.13 -13.95 -8.36
N GLN A 12 3.78 -13.95 -9.52
CA GLN A 12 4.47 -15.09 -10.01
C GLN A 12 5.62 -15.49 -9.16
N PHE A 13 6.32 -14.81 -8.49
CA PHE A 13 7.49 -15.23 -7.74
C PHE A 13 7.29 -15.09 -6.24
N GLY A 14 6.08 -15.35 -5.78
CA GLY A 14 5.80 -15.44 -4.36
C GLY A 14 5.38 -14.17 -3.68
N GLY A 15 5.34 -13.06 -4.38
CA GLY A 15 4.83 -11.82 -3.82
C GLY A 15 3.32 -11.76 -3.92
N VAL A 16 2.73 -10.79 -3.24
CA VAL A 16 1.29 -10.56 -3.27
C VAL A 16 1.05 -9.07 -3.45
N VAL A 17 0.09 -8.72 -4.28
CA VAL A 17 -0.39 -7.35 -4.41
C VAL A 17 -1.76 -7.26 -3.78
N ILE A 18 -1.95 -6.28 -2.91
CA ILE A 18 -3.26 -5.94 -2.38
C ILE A 18 -3.65 -4.59 -2.98
N ARG A 19 -4.76 -4.56 -3.71
CA ARG A 19 -5.25 -3.31 -4.28
C ARG A 19 -6.34 -2.76 -3.39
N LEU A 20 -6.16 -1.52 -2.98
CA LEU A 20 -7.14 -0.81 -2.15
C LEU A 20 -7.88 0.19 -3.01
N SER A 21 -9.18 0.28 -2.79
CA SER A 21 -10.01 1.26 -3.49
C SER A 21 -11.01 1.87 -2.52
N GLY A 22 -11.47 3.06 -2.86
CA GLY A 22 -12.44 3.75 -2.03
C GLY A 22 -11.78 4.64 -1.01
N GLU A 23 -12.16 4.48 0.25
CA GLU A 23 -11.67 5.33 1.33
C GLU A 23 -11.50 4.52 2.59
N THR A 24 -10.53 4.89 3.42
CA THR A 24 -10.38 4.25 4.72
C THR A 24 -10.81 5.20 5.82
N ASP A 25 -11.32 4.64 6.89
CA ASP A 25 -11.63 5.37 8.11
C ASP A 25 -11.64 4.40 9.27
N LEU A 26 -12.09 4.88 10.43
CA LEU A 26 -12.10 4.07 11.63
C LEU A 26 -12.95 2.80 11.46
N SER A 27 -14.00 2.87 10.65
CA SER A 27 -14.88 1.72 10.45
C SER A 27 -14.29 0.66 9.54
N THR A 28 -13.25 0.98 8.77
CA THR A 28 -12.67 0.04 7.81
C THR A 28 -11.28 -0.45 8.19
N VAL A 29 -10.65 0.14 9.22
CA VAL A 29 -9.27 -0.19 9.56
C VAL A 29 -9.13 -1.66 10.00
N GLY A 30 -10.13 -2.22 10.67
CA GLY A 30 -10.09 -3.63 11.06
C GLY A 30 -10.07 -4.55 9.85
N GLN A 31 -10.86 -4.22 8.84
CA GLN A 31 -10.90 -4.98 7.60
C GLN A 31 -9.52 -4.96 6.91
N LEU A 32 -8.88 -3.81 6.89
CA LEU A 32 -7.55 -3.68 6.30
C LEU A 32 -6.52 -4.48 7.10
N ARG A 33 -6.55 -4.37 8.43
CA ARG A 33 -5.61 -5.11 9.26
C ARG A 33 -5.78 -6.61 9.10
N ASP A 34 -7.01 -7.09 9.01
CA ASP A 34 -7.26 -8.52 8.81
C ASP A 34 -6.68 -9.01 7.49
N ALA A 35 -6.82 -8.23 6.43
CA ALA A 35 -6.27 -8.60 5.14
C ALA A 35 -4.75 -8.66 5.18
N LEU A 36 -4.12 -7.69 5.82
CA LEU A 36 -2.67 -7.67 5.95
C LEU A 36 -2.16 -8.84 6.81
N ASP A 37 -2.80 -9.06 7.96
CA ASP A 37 -2.39 -10.13 8.86
C ASP A 37 -2.55 -11.50 8.23
N SER A 38 -3.59 -11.67 7.44
CA SER A 38 -3.83 -12.95 6.76
C SER A 38 -2.69 -13.26 5.79
N GLN A 39 -2.18 -12.28 5.06
CA GLN A 39 -1.09 -12.51 4.15
C GLN A 39 0.23 -12.80 4.89
N ILE A 40 0.49 -12.04 5.94
CA ILE A 40 1.71 -12.22 6.72
C ILE A 40 1.72 -13.57 7.41
N SER A 41 0.60 -13.95 8.03
CA SER A 41 0.49 -15.25 8.68
C SER A 41 0.59 -16.39 7.69
N GLY A 42 0.17 -16.17 6.46
CA GLY A 42 0.27 -17.17 5.41
C GLY A 42 1.65 -17.32 4.83
N GLY A 43 2.63 -16.56 5.30
CA GLY A 43 4.01 -16.73 4.86
C GLY A 43 4.46 -15.77 3.77
N VAL A 44 3.62 -14.84 3.38
CA VAL A 44 4.02 -13.85 2.36
C VAL A 44 5.13 -12.97 2.93
N ARG A 45 6.16 -12.72 2.13
CA ARG A 45 7.29 -11.89 2.56
C ARG A 45 7.41 -10.60 1.76
N GLN A 46 6.88 -10.56 0.52
CA GLN A 46 6.91 -9.36 -0.29
C GLN A 46 5.48 -8.93 -0.57
N LEU A 47 5.10 -7.80 -0.03
CA LEU A 47 3.73 -7.32 -0.13
C LEU A 47 3.74 -5.97 -0.79
N THR A 48 2.98 -5.82 -1.85
CA THR A 48 2.81 -4.55 -2.55
C THR A 48 1.38 -4.07 -2.34
N ILE A 49 1.23 -2.84 -1.91
CA ILE A 49 -0.09 -2.24 -1.72
C ILE A 49 -0.30 -1.22 -2.82
N ASP A 50 -1.24 -1.50 -3.70
CA ASP A 50 -1.56 -0.62 -4.81
C ASP A 50 -2.62 0.38 -4.32
N LEU A 51 -2.24 1.66 -4.28
CA LEU A 51 -3.08 2.72 -3.75
C LEU A 51 -3.78 3.52 -4.85
N SER A 52 -3.66 3.09 -6.11
CA SER A 52 -4.20 3.88 -7.23
C SER A 52 -5.71 4.09 -7.14
N GLY A 53 -6.43 3.16 -6.55
CA GLY A 53 -7.88 3.29 -6.40
C GLY A 53 -8.32 3.93 -5.08
N LEU A 54 -7.39 4.30 -4.21
CA LEU A 54 -7.74 4.82 -2.90
C LEU A 54 -7.81 6.33 -2.96
N ARG A 55 -8.98 6.87 -2.68
CA ARG A 55 -9.20 8.32 -2.77
C ARG A 55 -8.84 9.05 -1.48
N PHE A 56 -8.90 8.37 -0.35
CA PHE A 56 -8.58 8.98 0.94
C PHE A 56 -8.10 7.91 1.90
N ALA A 57 -7.11 8.24 2.72
CA ALA A 57 -6.60 7.34 3.74
C ALA A 57 -6.47 8.11 5.05
N ASP A 58 -7.03 7.56 6.12
CA ASP A 58 -6.87 8.16 7.43
C ASP A 58 -5.59 7.67 8.11
N SER A 59 -5.17 8.35 9.15
CA SER A 59 -3.90 8.03 9.80
C SER A 59 -3.89 6.63 10.42
N GLY A 60 -5.03 6.17 10.91
CA GLY A 60 -5.11 4.82 11.49
C GLY A 60 -4.84 3.73 10.47
N SER A 61 -5.35 3.90 9.25
CA SER A 61 -5.13 2.93 8.20
C SER A 61 -3.69 3.00 7.68
N ILE A 62 -3.12 4.19 7.61
CA ILE A 62 -1.71 4.33 7.23
C ILE A 62 -0.84 3.66 8.28
N ARG A 63 -1.20 3.78 9.56
CA ARG A 63 -0.46 3.11 10.62
C ARG A 63 -0.55 1.59 10.47
N ALA A 64 -1.71 1.07 10.05
CA ALA A 64 -1.85 -0.37 9.80
C ALA A 64 -0.86 -0.84 8.74
N LEU A 65 -0.67 -0.05 7.68
CA LEU A 65 0.30 -0.38 6.64
C LEU A 65 1.73 -0.35 7.17
N THR A 66 2.04 0.63 7.99
CA THR A 66 3.37 0.74 8.59
C THR A 66 3.65 -0.43 9.54
N ASP A 67 2.67 -0.79 10.35
CA ASP A 67 2.81 -1.92 11.27
C ASP A 67 3.03 -3.21 10.51
N ALA A 68 2.33 -3.40 9.39
CA ALA A 68 2.52 -4.58 8.56
C ALA A 68 3.92 -4.61 7.95
N HIS A 69 4.42 -3.45 7.53
CA HIS A 69 5.79 -3.37 7.00
C HIS A 69 6.80 -3.80 8.06
N LEU A 70 6.65 -3.30 9.29
CA LEU A 70 7.58 -3.63 10.35
C LEU A 70 7.52 -5.12 10.70
N ALA A 71 6.33 -5.70 10.69
CA ALA A 71 6.18 -7.13 10.94
C ALA A 71 6.86 -7.96 9.85
N LEU A 72 6.70 -7.55 8.59
CA LEU A 72 7.38 -8.24 7.49
C LEU A 72 8.88 -8.09 7.58
N LYS A 73 9.34 -6.89 7.91
CA LYS A 73 10.77 -6.62 8.00
C LYS A 73 11.43 -7.50 9.06
N ALA A 74 10.75 -7.73 10.16
CA ALA A 74 11.25 -8.61 11.21
C ALA A 74 11.41 -10.05 10.72
N GLN A 75 10.75 -10.42 9.65
CA GLN A 75 10.82 -11.76 9.08
C GLN A 75 11.60 -11.79 7.77
N GLY A 76 12.35 -10.74 7.48
CA GLY A 76 13.16 -10.69 6.26
C GLY A 76 12.43 -10.24 5.02
N GLY A 77 11.21 -9.75 5.17
CA GLY A 77 10.42 -9.28 4.03
C GLY A 77 10.27 -7.79 4.01
N SER A 78 9.34 -7.31 3.21
CA SER A 78 9.05 -5.88 3.13
C SER A 78 7.68 -5.62 2.53
N LEU A 79 7.18 -4.44 2.77
CA LEU A 79 5.96 -3.94 2.17
C LEU A 79 6.30 -2.65 1.45
N GLU A 80 5.75 -2.46 0.26
CA GLU A 80 5.90 -1.20 -0.45
C GLU A 80 4.54 -0.69 -0.87
N LEU A 81 4.43 0.62 -1.00
CA LEU A 81 3.21 1.27 -1.48
C LEU A 81 3.47 1.75 -2.90
N VAL A 82 2.49 1.58 -3.79
CA VAL A 82 2.66 2.03 -5.17
C VAL A 82 1.48 2.89 -5.61
N ASP A 83 1.80 3.88 -6.39
CA ASP A 83 0.85 4.70 -7.15
C ASP A 83 -0.19 5.41 -6.28
N PRO A 84 0.20 6.07 -5.18
CA PRO A 84 -0.79 6.80 -4.39
C PRO A 84 -1.31 8.00 -5.17
N GLN A 85 -2.60 8.30 -5.02
CA GLN A 85 -3.16 9.52 -5.56
C GLN A 85 -2.57 10.73 -4.83
N PRO A 86 -2.61 11.93 -5.42
CA PRO A 86 -1.93 13.10 -4.84
C PRO A 86 -2.31 13.41 -3.40
N ASN A 87 -3.57 13.31 -3.03
CA ASN A 87 -3.95 13.61 -1.65
C ASN A 87 -3.45 12.54 -0.68
N VAL A 88 -3.42 11.29 -1.10
CA VAL A 88 -2.88 10.21 -0.27
C VAL A 88 -1.36 10.36 -0.17
N SER A 89 -0.71 10.65 -1.29
CA SER A 89 0.74 10.87 -1.30
C SER A 89 1.13 12.00 -0.34
N ARG A 90 0.35 13.07 -0.31
CA ARG A 90 0.63 14.19 0.57
C ARG A 90 0.56 13.76 2.04
N ILE A 91 -0.43 12.95 2.39
CA ILE A 91 -0.57 12.48 3.77
C ILE A 91 0.60 11.57 4.14
N LEU A 92 1.04 10.72 3.22
CA LEU A 92 2.19 9.84 3.46
C LEU A 92 3.44 10.67 3.77
N VAL A 93 3.67 11.73 3.01
CA VAL A 93 4.82 12.60 3.24
C VAL A 93 4.69 13.34 4.57
N LEU A 94 3.50 13.87 4.85
CA LEU A 94 3.29 14.60 6.09
C LEU A 94 3.50 13.73 7.33
N LEU A 95 3.17 12.46 7.24
CA LEU A 95 3.37 11.54 8.35
C LEU A 95 4.74 10.89 8.35
N GLY A 96 5.59 11.21 7.39
CA GLY A 96 6.93 10.66 7.33
C GLY A 96 7.02 9.21 6.89
N ILE A 97 5.96 8.69 6.29
CA ILE A 97 5.89 7.29 5.93
C ILE A 97 6.91 6.95 4.84
N ASP A 98 7.18 7.88 3.93
CA ASP A 98 8.15 7.69 2.87
C ASP A 98 9.59 7.55 3.41
N GLN A 99 9.80 7.86 4.69
CA GLN A 99 11.08 7.64 5.35
C GLN A 99 11.17 6.26 6.00
N VAL A 100 10.05 5.56 6.10
CA VAL A 100 9.99 4.28 6.80
C VAL A 100 9.90 3.13 5.81
N LEU A 101 9.13 3.28 4.75
CA LEU A 101 8.96 2.24 3.75
C LEU A 101 8.95 2.86 2.37
N THR A 102 9.08 2.01 1.35
CA THR A 102 9.16 2.48 -0.02
C THR A 102 7.80 2.89 -0.53
N VAL A 103 7.72 4.09 -1.11
CA VAL A 103 6.54 4.57 -1.80
C VAL A 103 6.96 4.88 -3.24
N ARG A 104 6.34 4.23 -4.22
CA ARG A 104 6.73 4.37 -5.61
C ARG A 104 5.54 4.72 -6.50
N PRO A 105 5.77 5.48 -7.57
CA PRO A 105 4.72 5.64 -8.57
C PRO A 105 4.51 4.34 -9.35
N GLN A 106 3.44 4.27 -10.12
CA GLN A 106 3.14 3.10 -10.92
C GLN A 106 4.26 2.86 -11.91
N PRO A 107 4.84 1.68 -11.92
CA PRO A 107 6.02 1.47 -12.73
C PRO A 107 5.77 1.55 -14.21
N ASP A 108 4.62 1.22 -14.66
CA ASP A 108 4.54 1.18 -16.02
C ASP A 108 4.06 2.38 -16.55
N SER A 109 3.70 3.04 -16.00
CA SER A 109 3.22 4.05 -16.53
C SER A 109 3.84 4.45 -17.59
N GLY A 110 3.83 3.77 -18.21
CA GLY A 110 4.35 4.08 -19.29
C GLY A 110 4.58 5.36 -19.36
N THR A 111 4.37 5.63 -18.91
CA THR A 111 4.69 6.69 -18.96
C THR A 111 5.70 7.00 -18.68
N ALA A 112 5.93 6.15 -18.38
CA ALA A 112 7.00 6.39 -18.06
C ALA A 112 7.55 7.01 -18.99
N GLY A 113 7.51 6.60 -19.66
CA GLY A 113 8.23 7.13 -20.42
C GLY A 113 8.03 8.37 -20.56
N ALA A 114 7.09 8.56 -20.55
CA ALA A 114 6.86 9.74 -20.81
C ALA A 114 7.54 10.63 -20.12
N ARG A 115 7.88 10.47 -19.55
CA ARG A 115 8.44 11.28 -19.00
C ARG A 115 9.51 11.61 -19.28
N LEU A 116 9.83 11.20 -19.85
CA LEU A 116 10.80 11.55 -20.07
C LEU A 116 11.06 12.55 -20.68
N GLN A 117 10.52 12.80 -21.01
CA GLN A 117 10.68 13.60 -21.30
C GLN A 117 11.03 14.45 -20.89
N GLU A 118 11.07 14.43 -20.55
CA GLU A 118 11.43 15.03 -20.05
C GLU A 118 12.11 15.23 -19.91
N GLY A 119 12.14 14.93 -20.15
CA GLY A 119 12.81 15.00 -19.96
C GLY A 119 13.12 15.05 -19.74
#